data_a2d5054c0d5f9b81bf2930e0b94c32f3
#
_entry.id   a2d5054c0d5f9b81bf2930e0b94c32f3
#
_cell.length_a   1.000
_cell.length_b   1.000
_cell.length_c   1.000
_cell.angle_alpha   90.00
_cell.angle_beta   90.00
_cell.angle_gamma   90.00
#
_symmetry.space_group_name_H-M   'P 1'
#
loop_
_entity.id
_entity.type
_entity.pdbx_description
1 polymer ?
#
loop_
_entity_poly.entity_id
_entity_poly.type
_entity_poly.pdbx_seq_one_letter_code
_entity_poly.pdbx_strand_id
1 'polypeptide(L)'
;MKITVIGGGGVRSMFLAKSIAQKAEKLRIDELCFMDNNKEKLRIYGGMASHVANLLCPKMKFMLTTDSIEAVKDADYVITTIRVGEDEMRAKDERIALNHGVLGQETTGASGLSFAMRSVPALAEYCELIKKFSKPNVKVFNFTNPAGVVSQTLRDMGYDFTYGICDAPSGMLRTFGLMYGESPDDITGECYGLNHLSYFKSIKLNGREIMPELIENDEAYKKSDMRYFEKELLRDRGCVLNEYLYYFYYREKAVENILKAGQTRGEQIRDINKSMTTELSQMNIENDFENCLKIFNKWYGMREGSYMASETGEKRTQPWHFDIYEEDDGGYAGVALKFIEIAQSGTKGTMIMCIPNDGSIDGLRNDDVVEITCDVDKNGCTPHRIGKADEQNLELIRRVKNYERLSSKAIRERSRSAAIQALTLHPLVNSYSIAVKLVDEFIEHNKNYCGGWK
;
A
#
# COMPACT_ATOMS: atom_id res chain seq x y z
N MET A 1 -23.33 -8.68 5.67
CA MET A 1 -22.24 -9.05 4.73
C MET A 1 -20.99 -9.38 5.53
N LYS A 2 -20.10 -10.22 4.96
CA LYS A 2 -18.84 -10.63 5.59
C LYS A 2 -17.65 -9.96 4.91
N ILE A 3 -16.78 -9.33 5.71
CA ILE A 3 -15.47 -8.84 5.27
C ILE A 3 -14.39 -9.71 5.93
N THR A 4 -13.40 -10.15 5.14
CA THR A 4 -12.26 -10.91 5.64
C THR A 4 -10.97 -10.12 5.43
N VAL A 5 -10.11 -10.05 6.44
CA VAL A 5 -8.77 -9.48 6.37
C VAL A 5 -7.75 -10.60 6.48
N ILE A 6 -6.97 -10.82 5.41
CA ILE A 6 -5.84 -11.75 5.39
C ILE A 6 -4.57 -10.96 5.71
N GLY A 7 -3.91 -11.31 6.82
CA GLY A 7 -2.85 -10.51 7.45
C GLY A 7 -3.35 -9.77 8.70
N GLY A 8 -4.41 -10.31 9.36
CA GLY A 8 -5.06 -9.73 10.54
C GLY A 8 -4.20 -9.72 11.82
N GLY A 9 -3.00 -10.32 11.81
CA GLY A 9 -1.99 -10.20 12.87
C GLY A 9 -0.99 -9.05 12.66
N GLY A 10 -1.20 -8.20 11.68
CA GLY A 10 -0.34 -7.05 11.43
C GLY A 10 -0.51 -5.93 12.46
N VAL A 11 0.52 -5.12 12.67
CA VAL A 11 0.49 -3.97 13.60
C VAL A 11 -0.57 -2.91 13.25
N ARG A 12 -1.13 -2.96 12.04
CA ARG A 12 -2.17 -2.04 11.57
C ARG A 12 -3.59 -2.58 11.73
N SER A 13 -3.75 -3.74 12.37
CA SER A 13 -5.06 -4.41 12.51
C SER A 13 -6.09 -3.57 13.26
N MET A 14 -5.67 -2.79 14.27
CA MET A 14 -6.60 -1.90 14.98
C MET A 14 -7.18 -0.80 14.07
N PHE A 15 -6.39 -0.25 13.13
CA PHE A 15 -6.88 0.75 12.18
C PHE A 15 -7.95 0.18 11.26
N LEU A 16 -7.68 -1.01 10.70
CA LEU A 16 -8.65 -1.72 9.85
C LEU A 16 -9.95 -2.02 10.62
N ALA A 17 -9.82 -2.52 11.84
CA ALA A 17 -10.98 -2.83 12.69
C ALA A 17 -11.79 -1.58 13.05
N LYS A 18 -11.11 -0.47 13.42
CA LYS A 18 -11.75 0.83 13.69
C LYS A 18 -12.56 1.31 12.49
N SER A 19 -11.90 1.46 11.33
CA SER A 19 -12.54 1.96 10.11
C SER A 19 -13.76 1.13 9.72
N ILE A 20 -13.63 -0.21 9.77
CA ILE A 20 -14.70 -1.12 9.38
C ILE A 20 -15.84 -1.05 10.40
N ALA A 21 -15.54 -1.05 11.71
CA ALA A 21 -16.57 -1.01 12.76
C ALA A 21 -17.36 0.30 12.78
N GLN A 22 -16.70 1.46 12.56
CA GLN A 22 -17.38 2.75 12.47
C GLN A 22 -18.38 2.84 11.33
N LYS A 23 -18.17 2.09 10.24
CA LYS A 23 -19.07 2.06 9.07
C LYS A 23 -19.95 0.82 9.01
N ALA A 24 -19.84 -0.09 10.00
CA ALA A 24 -20.49 -1.40 9.94
C ALA A 24 -22.03 -1.31 9.85
N GLU A 25 -22.68 -0.46 10.63
CA GLU A 25 -24.14 -0.30 10.57
C GLU A 25 -24.59 0.29 9.22
N LYS A 26 -23.92 1.35 8.74
CA LYS A 26 -24.22 2.00 7.46
C LYS A 26 -24.08 1.04 6.28
N LEU A 27 -23.03 0.23 6.26
CA LEU A 27 -22.69 -0.70 5.18
C LEU A 27 -23.26 -2.11 5.39
N ARG A 28 -24.00 -2.35 6.49
CA ARG A 28 -24.57 -3.66 6.85
C ARG A 28 -23.49 -4.75 6.89
N ILE A 29 -22.38 -4.48 7.60
CA ILE A 29 -21.33 -5.45 7.84
C ILE A 29 -21.71 -6.24 9.09
N ASP A 30 -22.07 -7.51 8.91
CA ASP A 30 -22.53 -8.39 9.99
C ASP A 30 -21.37 -9.19 10.60
N GLU A 31 -20.33 -9.46 9.78
CA GLU A 31 -19.18 -10.27 10.19
C GLU A 31 -17.86 -9.69 9.67
N LEU A 32 -16.91 -9.56 10.57
CA LEU A 32 -15.50 -9.19 10.29
C LEU A 32 -14.59 -10.32 10.75
N CYS A 33 -13.86 -10.93 9.82
CA CYS A 33 -12.92 -12.00 10.10
C CYS A 33 -11.48 -11.55 9.87
N PHE A 34 -10.65 -11.67 10.90
CA PHE A 34 -9.19 -11.47 10.78
C PHE A 34 -8.47 -12.82 10.80
N MET A 35 -7.73 -13.08 9.74
CA MET A 35 -6.93 -14.28 9.56
C MET A 35 -5.44 -13.95 9.52
N ASP A 36 -4.63 -14.72 10.23
CA ASP A 36 -3.17 -14.69 10.11
C ASP A 36 -2.60 -16.08 10.41
N ASN A 37 -1.51 -16.44 9.74
CA ASN A 37 -0.81 -17.70 10.00
C ASN A 37 0.10 -17.62 11.25
N ASN A 38 0.43 -16.42 11.75
CA ASN A 38 1.14 -16.22 13.00
C ASN A 38 0.16 -16.08 14.17
N LYS A 39 -0.06 -17.20 14.87
CA LYS A 39 -1.01 -17.30 15.99
C LYS A 39 -0.73 -16.30 17.11
N GLU A 40 0.53 -16.02 17.42
CA GLU A 40 0.88 -15.09 18.49
C GLU A 40 0.59 -13.65 18.11
N LYS A 41 0.98 -13.22 16.90
CA LYS A 41 0.65 -11.89 16.39
C LYS A 41 -0.86 -11.68 16.25
N LEU A 42 -1.58 -12.72 15.81
CA LEU A 42 -3.03 -12.68 15.73
C LEU A 42 -3.65 -12.51 17.12
N ARG A 43 -3.13 -13.22 18.15
CA ARG A 43 -3.56 -13.05 19.54
C ARG A 43 -3.36 -11.62 20.04
N ILE A 44 -2.21 -11.00 19.72
CA ILE A 44 -1.87 -9.65 20.18
C ILE A 44 -2.65 -8.60 19.35
N TYR A 45 -2.31 -8.44 18.09
CA TYR A 45 -2.85 -7.35 17.25
C TYR A 45 -4.28 -7.61 16.80
N GLY A 46 -4.63 -8.87 16.52
CA GLY A 46 -5.99 -9.27 16.24
C GLY A 46 -6.89 -9.15 17.49
N GLY A 47 -6.37 -9.50 18.65
CA GLY A 47 -7.06 -9.31 19.95
C GLY A 47 -7.34 -7.84 20.24
N MET A 48 -6.36 -6.96 20.06
CA MET A 48 -6.56 -5.50 20.18
C MET A 48 -7.58 -4.98 19.16
N ALA A 49 -7.51 -5.45 17.92
CA ALA A 49 -8.47 -5.13 16.87
C ALA A 49 -9.89 -5.58 17.22
N SER A 50 -10.05 -6.78 17.76
CA SER A 50 -11.34 -7.31 18.27
C SER A 50 -11.91 -6.45 19.38
N HIS A 51 -11.08 -6.02 20.32
CA HIS A 51 -11.51 -5.13 21.41
C HIS A 51 -12.04 -3.79 20.85
N VAL A 52 -11.31 -3.15 19.95
CA VAL A 52 -11.72 -1.90 19.29
C VAL A 52 -13.04 -2.09 18.51
N ALA A 53 -13.15 -3.15 17.73
CA ALA A 53 -14.37 -3.43 16.96
C ALA A 53 -15.58 -3.64 17.86
N ASN A 54 -15.42 -4.38 18.97
CA ASN A 54 -16.50 -4.62 19.92
C ASN A 54 -16.93 -3.36 20.67
N LEU A 55 -16.01 -2.43 20.95
CA LEU A 55 -16.35 -1.12 21.53
C LEU A 55 -17.18 -0.27 20.58
N LEU A 56 -16.83 -0.26 19.29
CA LEU A 56 -17.45 0.60 18.28
C LEU A 56 -18.74 0.01 17.69
N CYS A 57 -18.79 -1.30 17.50
CA CYS A 57 -19.93 -2.00 16.92
C CYS A 57 -20.14 -3.38 17.55
N PRO A 58 -20.71 -3.45 18.78
CA PRO A 58 -20.88 -4.73 19.51
C PRO A 58 -21.82 -5.72 18.83
N LYS A 59 -22.62 -5.28 17.84
CA LYS A 59 -23.51 -6.16 17.09
C LYS A 59 -22.79 -6.90 15.95
N MET A 60 -21.65 -6.38 15.47
CA MET A 60 -20.87 -7.02 14.42
C MET A 60 -20.10 -8.19 15.00
N LYS A 61 -20.30 -9.38 14.41
CA LYS A 61 -19.53 -10.56 14.81
C LYS A 61 -18.07 -10.39 14.39
N PHE A 62 -17.15 -10.40 15.36
CA PHE A 62 -15.71 -10.38 15.11
C PHE A 62 -15.12 -11.79 15.28
N MET A 63 -14.33 -12.24 14.31
CA MET A 63 -13.72 -13.57 14.33
C MET A 63 -12.20 -13.49 14.11
N LEU A 64 -11.44 -14.24 14.87
CA LEU A 64 -10.01 -14.47 14.69
C LEU A 64 -9.79 -15.95 14.34
N THR A 65 -9.04 -16.21 13.27
CA THR A 65 -8.74 -17.58 12.87
C THR A 65 -7.35 -17.69 12.21
N THR A 66 -6.73 -18.85 12.35
CA THR A 66 -5.54 -19.24 11.58
C THR A 66 -5.89 -20.13 10.39
N ASP A 67 -7.17 -20.51 10.23
CA ASP A 67 -7.65 -21.31 9.12
C ASP A 67 -8.08 -20.42 7.95
N SER A 68 -7.34 -20.53 6.85
CA SER A 68 -7.55 -19.74 5.65
C SER A 68 -8.90 -20.06 4.96
N ILE A 69 -9.37 -21.33 5.03
CA ILE A 69 -10.63 -21.74 4.41
C ILE A 69 -11.79 -21.15 5.23
N GLU A 70 -11.75 -21.29 6.56
CA GLU A 70 -12.74 -20.68 7.46
C GLU A 70 -12.85 -19.17 7.24
N ALA A 71 -11.69 -18.51 7.11
CA ALA A 71 -11.63 -17.07 6.91
C ALA A 71 -12.34 -16.61 5.64
N VAL A 72 -12.06 -17.24 4.49
CA VAL A 72 -12.58 -16.80 3.19
C VAL A 72 -13.96 -17.37 2.86
N LYS A 73 -14.44 -18.37 3.61
CA LYS A 73 -15.75 -18.98 3.38
C LYS A 73 -16.87 -17.94 3.46
N ASP A 74 -17.68 -17.89 2.39
CA ASP A 74 -18.83 -17.00 2.26
C ASP A 74 -18.48 -15.49 2.36
N ALA A 75 -17.22 -15.09 2.17
CA ALA A 75 -16.82 -13.70 2.18
C ALA A 75 -17.40 -12.94 0.98
N ASP A 76 -17.92 -11.72 1.25
CA ASP A 76 -18.33 -10.77 0.22
C ASP A 76 -17.15 -9.96 -0.28
N TYR A 77 -16.25 -9.58 0.64
CA TYR A 77 -15.05 -8.81 0.36
C TYR A 77 -13.87 -9.35 1.14
N VAL A 78 -12.69 -9.30 0.54
CA VAL A 78 -11.43 -9.68 1.17
C VAL A 78 -10.43 -8.54 1.05
N ILE A 79 -9.76 -8.20 2.14
CA ILE A 79 -8.64 -7.26 2.18
C ILE A 79 -7.37 -8.06 2.45
N THR A 80 -6.34 -7.90 1.61
CA THR A 80 -5.06 -8.57 1.82
C THR A 80 -4.00 -7.57 2.26
N THR A 81 -3.33 -7.86 3.38
CA THR A 81 -2.27 -7.01 3.96
C THR A 81 -1.15 -7.87 4.54
N ILE A 82 -0.74 -8.89 3.78
CA ILE A 82 0.28 -9.83 4.23
C ILE A 82 1.70 -9.30 4.05
N ARG A 83 2.60 -9.77 4.91
CA ARG A 83 4.05 -9.54 4.80
C ARG A 83 4.77 -10.87 4.96
N VAL A 84 4.97 -11.58 3.86
CA VAL A 84 5.69 -12.85 3.86
C VAL A 84 7.14 -12.64 4.29
N GLY A 85 7.58 -13.39 5.31
CA GLY A 85 8.91 -13.23 5.90
C GLY A 85 9.05 -12.07 6.89
N GLU A 86 7.92 -11.38 7.18
CA GLU A 86 7.84 -10.34 8.20
C GLU A 86 8.84 -9.18 8.01
N ASP A 87 9.10 -8.42 9.07
CA ASP A 87 10.00 -7.26 9.02
C ASP A 87 11.48 -7.68 8.91
N GLU A 88 11.82 -8.90 9.31
CA GLU A 88 13.19 -9.42 9.19
C GLU A 88 13.61 -9.56 7.71
N MET A 89 12.73 -10.11 6.88
CA MET A 89 13.01 -10.24 5.44
C MET A 89 13.04 -8.86 4.75
N ARG A 90 12.16 -7.94 5.16
CA ARG A 90 12.21 -6.56 4.68
C ARG A 90 13.55 -5.89 4.98
N ALA A 91 14.02 -5.96 6.23
CA ALA A 91 15.28 -5.37 6.63
C ALA A 91 16.46 -5.91 5.80
N LYS A 92 16.46 -7.20 5.52
CA LYS A 92 17.48 -7.84 4.67
C LYS A 92 17.37 -7.43 3.21
N ASP A 93 16.16 -7.38 2.62
CA ASP A 93 15.94 -6.92 1.25
C ASP A 93 16.53 -5.53 1.03
N GLU A 94 16.21 -4.60 1.93
CA GLU A 94 16.70 -3.22 1.87
C GLU A 94 18.22 -3.15 2.04
N ARG A 95 18.79 -3.96 2.94
CA ARG A 95 20.23 -4.01 3.17
C ARG A 95 21.00 -4.60 1.99
N ILE A 96 20.49 -5.65 1.35
CA ILE A 96 21.08 -6.23 0.13
C ILE A 96 21.17 -5.16 -0.96
N ALA A 97 20.08 -4.45 -1.24
CA ALA A 97 20.09 -3.39 -2.24
C ALA A 97 21.12 -2.31 -1.92
N LEU A 98 21.14 -1.83 -0.67
CA LEU A 98 22.04 -0.78 -0.22
C LEU A 98 23.52 -1.19 -0.29
N ASN A 99 23.85 -2.46 -0.02
CA ASN A 99 25.21 -3.01 -0.13
C ASN A 99 25.75 -2.97 -1.58
N HIS A 100 24.87 -2.94 -2.56
CA HIS A 100 25.22 -2.78 -3.98
C HIS A 100 25.12 -1.32 -4.46
N GLY A 101 24.99 -0.35 -3.54
CA GLY A 101 24.96 1.07 -3.85
C GLY A 101 23.66 1.53 -4.55
N VAL A 102 22.58 0.75 -4.46
CA VAL A 102 21.25 1.12 -4.95
C VAL A 102 20.27 1.31 -3.81
N LEU A 103 19.16 1.99 -4.08
CA LEU A 103 18.16 2.29 -3.06
C LEU A 103 17.65 1.02 -2.38
N GLY A 104 17.74 0.98 -1.05
CA GLY A 104 17.09 0.00 -0.19
C GLY A 104 15.77 0.55 0.36
N GLN A 105 14.68 0.30 -0.35
CA GLN A 105 13.32 0.67 0.03
C GLN A 105 12.38 -0.50 -0.28
N GLU A 106 11.42 -0.79 0.62
CA GLU A 106 10.66 -2.07 0.61
C GLU A 106 9.85 -2.33 -0.67
N THR A 107 9.39 -1.28 -1.36
CA THR A 107 8.44 -1.41 -2.48
C THR A 107 8.98 -0.82 -3.77
N THR A 108 9.80 0.22 -3.66
CA THR A 108 10.35 0.95 -4.81
C THR A 108 11.75 0.42 -5.13
N GLY A 109 11.96 -0.05 -6.34
CA GLY A 109 13.25 -0.55 -6.79
C GLY A 109 13.50 -2.04 -6.55
N ALA A 110 14.78 -2.39 -6.32
CA ALA A 110 15.23 -3.79 -6.26
C ALA A 110 14.60 -4.58 -5.11
N SER A 111 14.48 -4.00 -3.93
CA SER A 111 13.89 -4.66 -2.76
C SER A 111 12.42 -5.03 -2.98
N GLY A 112 11.70 -4.23 -3.78
CA GLY A 112 10.33 -4.54 -4.19
C GLY A 112 10.24 -5.84 -4.98
N LEU A 113 11.17 -6.12 -5.89
CA LEU A 113 11.21 -7.41 -6.59
C LEU A 113 11.40 -8.57 -5.60
N SER A 114 12.35 -8.47 -4.67
CA SER A 114 12.58 -9.50 -3.65
C SER A 114 11.33 -9.76 -2.82
N PHE A 115 10.64 -8.70 -2.40
CA PHE A 115 9.39 -8.84 -1.65
C PHE A 115 8.29 -9.49 -2.50
N ALA A 116 8.13 -9.10 -3.78
CA ALA A 116 7.15 -9.69 -4.68
C ALA A 116 7.42 -11.18 -4.97
N MET A 117 8.69 -11.60 -5.05
CA MET A 117 9.06 -13.01 -5.27
C MET A 117 8.43 -13.96 -4.25
N ARG A 118 8.23 -13.51 -3.00
CA ARG A 118 7.62 -14.33 -1.94
C ARG A 118 6.15 -13.97 -1.66
N SER A 119 5.74 -12.74 -1.89
CA SER A 119 4.37 -12.29 -1.61
C SER A 119 3.38 -12.77 -2.66
N VAL A 120 3.74 -12.73 -3.94
CA VAL A 120 2.85 -13.13 -5.04
C VAL A 120 2.45 -14.60 -4.97
N PRO A 121 3.35 -15.58 -4.79
CA PRO A 121 2.94 -16.98 -4.65
C PRO A 121 1.95 -17.19 -3.50
N ALA A 122 2.19 -16.59 -2.34
CA ALA A 122 1.28 -16.68 -1.20
C ALA A 122 -0.10 -16.07 -1.50
N LEU A 123 -0.14 -14.91 -2.16
CA LEU A 123 -1.40 -14.28 -2.57
C LEU A 123 -2.15 -15.09 -3.61
N ALA A 124 -1.44 -15.73 -4.55
CA ALA A 124 -2.06 -16.62 -5.53
C ALA A 124 -2.74 -17.81 -4.86
N GLU A 125 -2.13 -18.43 -3.85
CA GLU A 125 -2.74 -19.47 -3.04
C GLU A 125 -4.03 -18.98 -2.35
N TYR A 126 -4.02 -17.79 -1.74
CA TYR A 126 -5.23 -17.19 -1.18
C TYR A 126 -6.28 -16.89 -2.25
N CYS A 127 -5.90 -16.40 -3.43
CA CYS A 127 -6.83 -16.17 -4.53
C CYS A 127 -7.54 -17.46 -4.99
N GLU A 128 -6.84 -18.59 -5.02
CA GLU A 128 -7.47 -19.90 -5.32
C GLU A 128 -8.48 -20.31 -4.23
N LEU A 129 -8.15 -20.11 -2.96
CA LEU A 129 -9.10 -20.38 -1.86
C LEU A 129 -10.31 -19.44 -1.92
N ILE A 130 -10.09 -18.16 -2.17
CA ILE A 130 -11.16 -17.15 -2.32
C ILE A 130 -12.09 -17.54 -3.48
N LYS A 131 -11.53 -17.87 -4.66
CA LYS A 131 -12.29 -18.29 -5.83
C LYS A 131 -13.16 -19.51 -5.54
N LYS A 132 -12.67 -20.42 -4.69
CA LYS A 132 -13.36 -21.69 -4.39
C LYS A 132 -14.42 -21.57 -3.27
N PHE A 133 -14.17 -20.76 -2.25
CA PHE A 133 -14.94 -20.78 -1.02
C PHE A 133 -15.70 -19.48 -0.69
N SER A 134 -15.36 -18.37 -1.33
CA SER A 134 -16.07 -17.11 -1.13
C SER A 134 -17.31 -17.00 -2.02
N LYS A 135 -18.09 -15.95 -1.85
CA LYS A 135 -19.25 -15.71 -2.71
C LYS A 135 -18.84 -15.46 -4.17
N PRO A 136 -19.69 -15.79 -5.16
CA PRO A 136 -19.34 -15.69 -6.58
C PRO A 136 -18.87 -14.30 -7.04
N ASN A 137 -19.37 -13.24 -6.42
CA ASN A 137 -19.04 -11.84 -6.77
C ASN A 137 -18.04 -11.20 -5.81
N VAL A 138 -17.27 -12.02 -5.08
CA VAL A 138 -16.25 -11.53 -4.15
C VAL A 138 -15.29 -10.54 -4.83
N LYS A 139 -14.91 -9.48 -4.12
CA LYS A 139 -13.85 -8.54 -4.53
C LYS A 139 -12.72 -8.61 -3.54
N VAL A 140 -11.49 -8.59 -4.06
CA VAL A 140 -10.27 -8.60 -3.25
C VAL A 140 -9.58 -7.24 -3.38
N PHE A 141 -9.37 -6.57 -2.26
CA PHE A 141 -8.64 -5.33 -2.17
C PHE A 141 -7.22 -5.62 -1.65
N ASN A 142 -6.24 -5.45 -2.52
CA ASN A 142 -4.86 -5.77 -2.19
C ASN A 142 -4.09 -4.54 -1.69
N PHE A 143 -3.73 -4.55 -0.41
CA PHE A 143 -2.76 -3.63 0.22
C PHE A 143 -1.35 -4.24 0.34
N THR A 144 -1.19 -5.49 -0.04
CA THR A 144 0.13 -6.13 0.02
C THR A 144 1.06 -5.51 -1.00
N ASN A 145 2.18 -5.02 -0.53
CA ASN A 145 3.21 -4.40 -1.35
C ASN A 145 4.19 -5.44 -1.97
N PRO A 146 4.89 -5.07 -3.05
CA PRO A 146 4.73 -3.87 -3.86
C PRO A 146 3.46 -3.93 -4.72
N ALA A 147 2.48 -3.07 -4.44
CA ALA A 147 1.13 -3.21 -4.99
C ALA A 147 1.10 -3.16 -6.53
N GLY A 148 1.98 -2.41 -7.19
CA GLY A 148 2.09 -2.38 -8.65
C GLY A 148 2.45 -3.75 -9.24
N VAL A 149 3.56 -4.36 -8.80
CA VAL A 149 3.99 -5.70 -9.27
C VAL A 149 2.98 -6.78 -8.87
N VAL A 150 2.46 -6.73 -7.62
CA VAL A 150 1.49 -7.69 -7.12
C VAL A 150 0.21 -7.65 -7.95
N SER A 151 -0.38 -6.47 -8.13
CA SER A 151 -1.63 -6.32 -8.88
C SER A 151 -1.47 -6.70 -10.35
N GLN A 152 -0.35 -6.32 -10.99
CA GLN A 152 -0.04 -6.77 -12.35
C GLN A 152 0.04 -8.28 -12.42
N THR A 153 0.78 -8.92 -11.49
CA THR A 153 1.00 -10.37 -11.54
C THR A 153 -0.28 -11.15 -11.28
N LEU A 154 -1.10 -10.73 -10.31
CA LEU A 154 -2.40 -11.38 -10.05
C LEU A 154 -3.33 -11.28 -11.26
N ARG A 155 -3.37 -10.14 -11.95
CA ARG A 155 -4.13 -9.99 -13.22
C ARG A 155 -3.58 -10.86 -14.33
N ASP A 156 -2.26 -10.93 -14.49
CA ASP A 156 -1.61 -11.81 -15.48
C ASP A 156 -1.86 -13.30 -15.19
N MET A 157 -2.21 -13.66 -13.95
CA MET A 157 -2.62 -15.02 -13.54
C MET A 157 -4.13 -15.27 -13.70
N GLY A 158 -4.91 -14.25 -14.12
CA GLY A 158 -6.35 -14.38 -14.36
C GLY A 158 -7.23 -14.16 -13.13
N TYR A 159 -6.73 -13.49 -12.07
CA TYR A 159 -7.53 -13.14 -10.90
C TYR A 159 -8.18 -11.76 -11.07
N ASP A 160 -9.16 -11.67 -11.98
CA ASP A 160 -9.82 -10.42 -12.36
C ASP A 160 -10.68 -9.77 -11.26
N PHE A 161 -10.93 -10.49 -10.18
CA PHE A 161 -11.65 -9.99 -9.01
C PHE A 161 -10.75 -9.23 -8.02
N THR A 162 -9.45 -9.02 -8.34
CA THR A 162 -8.49 -8.33 -7.50
C THR A 162 -8.30 -6.87 -7.93
N TYR A 163 -8.23 -5.98 -6.95
CA TYR A 163 -8.00 -4.54 -7.10
C TYR A 163 -6.85 -4.13 -6.20
N GLY A 164 -5.82 -3.50 -6.75
CA GLY A 164 -4.80 -2.89 -5.92
C GLY A 164 -5.30 -1.57 -5.33
N ILE A 165 -5.00 -1.32 -4.08
CA ILE A 165 -5.38 -0.09 -3.40
C ILE A 165 -4.20 0.52 -2.64
N CYS A 166 -4.14 1.85 -2.63
CA CYS A 166 -3.18 2.65 -1.89
C CYS A 166 -3.88 3.86 -1.29
N ASP A 167 -3.46 4.24 -0.11
CA ASP A 167 -4.01 5.41 0.59
C ASP A 167 -3.27 6.71 0.28
N ALA A 168 -2.08 6.66 -0.33
CA ALA A 168 -1.25 7.83 -0.58
C ALA A 168 -1.92 8.92 -1.45
N PRO A 169 -2.41 8.63 -2.68
CA PRO A 169 -3.03 9.69 -3.50
C PRO A 169 -4.32 10.23 -2.87
N SER A 170 -5.16 9.36 -2.32
CA SER A 170 -6.41 9.75 -1.65
C SER A 170 -6.15 10.54 -0.37
N GLY A 171 -5.14 10.15 0.41
CA GLY A 171 -4.69 10.87 1.59
C GLY A 171 -4.17 12.26 1.28
N MET A 172 -3.46 12.43 0.17
CA MET A 172 -2.98 13.73 -0.29
C MET A 172 -4.16 14.65 -0.65
N LEU A 173 -5.15 14.18 -1.42
CA LEU A 173 -6.35 14.95 -1.73
C LEU A 173 -7.09 15.36 -0.46
N ARG A 174 -7.28 14.43 0.49
CA ARG A 174 -7.91 14.72 1.77
C ARG A 174 -7.15 15.80 2.56
N THR A 175 -5.82 15.71 2.60
CA THR A 175 -4.98 16.72 3.25
C THR A 175 -5.24 18.11 2.68
N PHE A 176 -5.32 18.23 1.37
CA PHE A 176 -5.64 19.49 0.71
C PHE A 176 -7.06 19.97 1.00
N GLY A 177 -8.08 19.10 0.96
CA GLY A 177 -9.44 19.45 1.33
C GLY A 177 -9.53 20.05 2.73
N LEU A 178 -8.95 19.37 3.72
CA LEU A 178 -8.91 19.85 5.10
C LEU A 178 -8.18 21.20 5.26
N MET A 179 -7.13 21.47 4.48
CA MET A 179 -6.43 22.75 4.49
C MET A 179 -7.32 23.91 4.02
N TYR A 180 -8.27 23.66 3.14
CA TYR A 180 -9.26 24.64 2.69
C TYR A 180 -10.52 24.66 3.56
N GLY A 181 -10.59 23.83 4.61
CA GLY A 181 -11.74 23.71 5.49
C GLY A 181 -12.96 23.04 4.85
N GLU A 182 -12.73 22.25 3.82
CA GLU A 182 -13.77 21.58 3.03
C GLU A 182 -13.84 20.07 3.34
N SER A 183 -14.96 19.46 3.03
CA SER A 183 -15.11 18.01 3.13
C SER A 183 -14.15 17.27 2.19
N PRO A 184 -13.64 16.09 2.58
CA PRO A 184 -12.90 15.23 1.67
C PRO A 184 -13.65 14.83 0.38
N ASP A 185 -14.99 14.91 0.39
CA ASP A 185 -15.81 14.62 -0.80
C ASP A 185 -15.89 15.81 -1.79
N ASP A 186 -15.51 17.03 -1.36
CA ASP A 186 -15.52 18.25 -2.18
C ASP A 186 -14.24 18.42 -3.01
N ILE A 187 -13.20 17.62 -2.73
CA ILE A 187 -11.95 17.62 -3.49
C ILE A 187 -11.86 16.38 -4.37
N THR A 188 -11.50 16.60 -5.62
CA THR A 188 -11.30 15.54 -6.61
C THR A 188 -9.96 15.72 -7.32
N GLY A 189 -9.36 14.63 -7.78
CA GLY A 189 -8.11 14.66 -8.53
C GLY A 189 -8.10 13.68 -9.67
N GLU A 190 -7.58 14.08 -10.84
CA GLU A 190 -7.27 13.16 -11.93
C GLU A 190 -5.86 12.61 -11.73
N CYS A 191 -5.76 11.51 -11.01
CA CYS A 191 -4.53 10.77 -10.78
C CYS A 191 -4.25 9.82 -11.96
N TYR A 192 -2.97 9.68 -12.33
CA TYR A 192 -2.51 8.71 -13.33
C TYR A 192 -1.07 8.29 -13.06
N GLY A 193 -0.73 7.07 -13.44
CA GLY A 193 0.62 6.54 -13.29
C GLY A 193 0.63 5.10 -12.79
N LEU A 194 1.57 4.80 -11.90
CA LEU A 194 1.71 3.49 -11.26
C LEU A 194 1.65 3.66 -9.75
N ASN A 195 1.38 2.60 -9.04
CA ASN A 195 1.45 2.65 -7.58
C ASN A 195 2.85 3.12 -7.13
N HIS A 196 2.90 4.11 -6.24
CA HIS A 196 4.11 4.80 -5.80
C HIS A 196 4.88 5.57 -6.91
N LEU A 197 4.26 5.78 -8.04
CA LEU A 197 4.79 6.57 -9.15
C LEU A 197 3.62 7.19 -9.92
N SER A 198 2.85 8.03 -9.25
CA SER A 198 1.66 8.65 -9.80
C SER A 198 1.72 10.18 -9.71
N TYR A 199 0.98 10.81 -10.60
CA TYR A 199 0.90 12.24 -10.81
C TYR A 199 -0.56 12.67 -10.83
N PHE A 200 -0.84 13.91 -10.43
CA PHE A 200 -2.14 14.52 -10.64
C PHE A 200 -2.12 15.40 -11.89
N LYS A 201 -3.00 15.12 -12.84
CA LYS A 201 -3.22 15.96 -14.00
C LYS A 201 -4.04 17.21 -13.66
N SER A 202 -4.93 17.08 -12.67
CA SER A 202 -5.84 18.12 -12.23
C SER A 202 -6.23 17.84 -10.78
N ILE A 203 -6.36 18.89 -9.97
CA ILE A 203 -6.95 18.83 -8.61
C ILE A 203 -8.00 19.92 -8.53
N LYS A 204 -9.24 19.53 -8.23
CA LYS A 204 -10.38 20.45 -8.15
C LYS A 204 -11.01 20.45 -6.78
N LEU A 205 -11.34 21.64 -6.29
CA LEU A 205 -12.09 21.88 -5.07
C LEU A 205 -13.45 22.49 -5.45
N ASN A 206 -14.55 21.83 -5.11
CA ASN A 206 -15.90 22.24 -5.53
C ASN A 206 -16.00 22.49 -7.06
N GLY A 207 -15.31 21.65 -7.87
CA GLY A 207 -15.26 21.76 -9.34
C GLY A 207 -14.29 22.82 -9.89
N ARG A 208 -13.68 23.67 -9.04
CA ARG A 208 -12.68 24.68 -9.43
C ARG A 208 -11.28 24.06 -9.43
N GLU A 209 -10.54 24.24 -10.50
CA GLU A 209 -9.12 23.84 -10.59
C GLU A 209 -8.27 24.63 -9.57
N ILE A 210 -7.51 23.91 -8.73
CA ILE A 210 -6.68 24.52 -7.67
C ILE A 210 -5.21 24.11 -7.72
N MET A 211 -4.78 23.22 -8.61
CA MET A 211 -3.40 22.71 -8.61
C MET A 211 -2.35 23.81 -8.79
N PRO A 212 -2.51 24.80 -9.69
CA PRO A 212 -1.54 25.90 -9.79
C PRO A 212 -1.43 26.70 -8.48
N GLU A 213 -2.57 26.92 -7.80
CA GLU A 213 -2.65 27.60 -6.52
C GLU A 213 -1.97 26.78 -5.40
N LEU A 214 -2.17 25.48 -5.37
CA LEU A 214 -1.54 24.57 -4.39
C LEU A 214 -0.02 24.59 -4.48
N ILE A 215 0.54 24.58 -5.69
CA ILE A 215 2.01 24.61 -5.92
C ILE A 215 2.62 25.89 -5.35
N GLU A 216 1.93 27.03 -5.47
CA GLU A 216 2.42 28.31 -4.97
C GLU A 216 2.11 28.56 -3.48
N ASN A 217 1.20 27.80 -2.89
CA ASN A 217 0.77 27.97 -1.51
C ASN A 217 1.82 27.45 -0.53
N ASP A 218 2.44 28.36 0.25
CA ASP A 218 3.48 28.03 1.23
C ASP A 218 2.98 27.14 2.39
N GLU A 219 1.72 27.30 2.77
CA GLU A 219 1.13 26.49 3.84
C GLU A 219 0.86 25.06 3.35
N ALA A 220 0.28 24.91 2.16
CA ALA A 220 0.07 23.63 1.51
C ALA A 220 1.41 22.90 1.30
N TYR A 221 2.42 23.62 0.83
CA TYR A 221 3.78 23.07 0.69
C TYR A 221 4.35 22.54 2.00
N LYS A 222 4.30 23.32 3.08
CA LYS A 222 4.87 22.93 4.38
C LYS A 222 4.10 21.83 5.09
N LYS A 223 2.79 21.76 4.92
CA LYS A 223 1.92 20.81 5.64
C LYS A 223 1.63 19.53 4.87
N SER A 224 2.05 19.43 3.59
CA SER A 224 1.89 18.23 2.78
C SER A 224 3.23 17.60 2.40
N ASP A 225 3.18 16.48 1.69
CA ASP A 225 4.37 15.80 1.21
C ASP A 225 5.07 16.53 0.04
N MET A 226 4.48 17.64 -0.45
CA MET A 226 5.17 18.54 -1.38
C MET A 226 6.49 19.07 -0.81
N ARG A 227 6.62 19.20 0.53
CA ARG A 227 7.86 19.65 1.20
C ARG A 227 9.09 18.81 0.93
N TYR A 228 8.92 17.56 0.47
CA TYR A 228 10.04 16.68 0.10
C TYR A 228 10.69 17.07 -1.23
N PHE A 229 10.06 17.95 -2.01
CA PHE A 229 10.53 18.38 -3.33
C PHE A 229 10.87 19.87 -3.32
N GLU A 230 11.88 20.29 -4.08
CA GLU A 230 12.09 21.72 -4.34
C GLU A 230 10.87 22.31 -5.06
N LYS A 231 10.46 23.53 -4.69
CA LYS A 231 9.31 24.22 -5.32
C LYS A 231 9.50 24.41 -6.82
N GLU A 232 10.75 24.64 -7.24
CA GLU A 232 11.12 24.75 -8.65
C GLU A 232 10.74 23.51 -9.43
N LEU A 233 10.99 22.31 -8.88
CA LEU A 233 10.61 21.05 -9.51
C LEU A 233 9.09 20.94 -9.66
N LEU A 234 8.32 21.31 -8.63
CA LEU A 234 6.85 21.27 -8.69
C LEU A 234 6.31 22.24 -9.76
N ARG A 235 6.92 23.46 -9.85
CA ARG A 235 6.58 24.44 -10.88
C ARG A 235 6.91 23.95 -12.28
N ASP A 236 8.10 23.38 -12.49
CA ASP A 236 8.54 22.84 -13.77
C ASP A 236 7.66 21.67 -14.22
N ARG A 237 7.22 20.84 -13.29
CA ARG A 237 6.29 19.74 -13.57
C ARG A 237 4.84 20.19 -13.72
N GLY A 238 4.47 21.34 -13.17
CA GLY A 238 3.12 21.85 -13.14
C GLY A 238 2.11 20.92 -12.47
N CYS A 239 2.58 20.04 -11.57
CA CYS A 239 1.74 19.06 -10.89
C CYS A 239 2.26 18.74 -9.48
N VAL A 240 1.36 18.25 -8.64
CA VAL A 240 1.70 17.68 -7.34
C VAL A 240 2.21 16.26 -7.55
N LEU A 241 3.30 15.92 -6.89
CA LEU A 241 4.00 14.65 -7.00
C LEU A 241 3.63 13.74 -5.83
N ASN A 242 3.44 12.45 -6.10
CA ASN A 242 3.38 11.43 -5.07
C ASN A 242 4.71 11.40 -4.30
N GLU A 243 4.68 11.27 -2.97
CA GLU A 243 5.87 11.31 -2.11
C GLU A 243 6.95 10.27 -2.49
N TYR A 244 6.56 9.14 -3.03
CA TYR A 244 7.51 8.11 -3.49
C TYR A 244 8.30 8.52 -4.72
N LEU A 245 7.87 9.54 -5.48
CA LEU A 245 8.66 10.12 -6.56
C LEU A 245 9.96 10.74 -6.05
N TYR A 246 10.06 11.06 -4.74
CA TYR A 246 11.31 11.46 -4.11
C TYR A 246 12.45 10.51 -4.44
N TYR A 247 12.23 9.21 -4.42
CA TYR A 247 13.24 8.20 -4.72
C TYR A 247 13.72 8.22 -6.16
N PHE A 248 12.94 8.73 -7.10
CA PHE A 248 13.31 8.83 -8.51
C PHE A 248 13.99 10.16 -8.82
N TYR A 249 13.55 11.26 -8.21
CA TYR A 249 14.12 12.58 -8.44
C TYR A 249 15.38 12.86 -7.59
N TYR A 250 15.49 12.23 -6.41
CA TYR A 250 16.59 12.44 -5.44
C TYR A 250 17.23 11.14 -5.01
N ARG A 251 17.41 10.21 -5.96
CA ARG A 251 17.95 8.88 -5.70
C ARG A 251 19.26 8.89 -4.92
N GLU A 252 20.22 9.71 -5.37
CA GLU A 252 21.55 9.83 -4.76
C GLU A 252 21.46 10.37 -3.33
N LYS A 253 20.62 11.38 -3.09
CA LYS A 253 20.40 11.94 -1.74
C LYS A 253 19.77 10.89 -0.81
N ALA A 254 18.78 10.14 -1.30
CA ALA A 254 18.14 9.09 -0.51
C ALA A 254 19.14 8.02 -0.08
N VAL A 255 19.97 7.50 -1.00
CA VAL A 255 21.00 6.50 -0.71
C VAL A 255 22.05 7.06 0.27
N GLU A 256 22.54 8.28 0.04
CA GLU A 256 23.51 8.92 0.92
C GLU A 256 22.97 9.13 2.33
N ASN A 257 21.72 9.59 2.45
CA ASN A 257 21.08 9.83 3.75
C ASN A 257 20.86 8.52 4.52
N ILE A 258 20.42 7.44 3.87
CA ILE A 258 20.24 6.13 4.51
C ILE A 258 21.60 5.59 4.99
N LEU A 259 22.66 5.75 4.18
CA LEU A 259 24.02 5.34 4.58
C LEU A 259 24.52 6.15 5.78
N LYS A 260 24.29 7.46 5.81
CA LYS A 260 24.64 8.32 6.95
C LYS A 260 23.84 7.99 8.20
N ALA A 261 22.57 7.63 8.05
CA ALA A 261 21.73 7.20 9.17
C ALA A 261 22.19 5.86 9.77
N GLY A 262 22.96 5.06 9.02
CA GLY A 262 23.49 3.76 9.45
C GLY A 262 22.44 2.65 9.57
N GLN A 263 21.16 2.96 9.42
CA GLN A 263 20.03 2.05 9.56
C GLN A 263 19.00 2.31 8.47
N THR A 264 18.53 1.24 7.81
CA THR A 264 17.45 1.35 6.84
C THR A 264 16.10 1.51 7.52
N ARG A 265 15.10 1.96 6.77
CA ARG A 265 13.73 2.03 7.28
C ARG A 265 13.20 0.66 7.72
N GLY A 266 13.53 -0.40 6.99
CA GLY A 266 13.16 -1.78 7.33
C GLY A 266 13.74 -2.23 8.66
N GLU A 267 15.02 -1.91 8.91
CA GLU A 267 15.68 -2.20 10.18
C GLU A 267 15.04 -1.44 11.36
N GLN A 268 14.74 -0.15 11.17
CA GLN A 268 14.02 0.64 12.18
C GLN A 268 12.64 0.05 12.52
N ILE A 269 11.85 -0.28 11.50
CA ILE A 269 10.51 -0.84 11.67
C ILE A 269 10.58 -2.21 12.34
N ARG A 270 11.53 -3.06 11.94
CA ARG A 270 11.77 -4.35 12.59
C ARG A 270 12.01 -4.18 14.09
N ASP A 271 12.91 -3.29 14.47
CA ASP A 271 13.32 -3.10 15.85
C ASP A 271 12.19 -2.49 16.70
N ILE A 272 11.45 -1.51 16.16
CA ILE A 272 10.27 -0.93 16.78
C ILE A 272 9.17 -2.00 16.97
N ASN A 273 8.82 -2.72 15.90
CA ASN A 273 7.76 -3.73 15.96
C ASN A 273 8.15 -4.91 16.89
N LYS A 274 9.42 -5.31 16.89
CA LYS A 274 9.93 -6.34 17.82
C LYS A 274 9.78 -5.91 19.27
N SER A 275 10.17 -4.68 19.61
CA SER A 275 10.04 -4.15 20.97
C SER A 275 8.58 -4.04 21.38
N MET A 276 7.72 -3.50 20.51
CA MET A 276 6.27 -3.41 20.74
C MET A 276 5.64 -4.78 20.95
N THR A 277 5.94 -5.74 20.08
CA THR A 277 5.40 -7.10 20.19
C THR A 277 5.87 -7.78 21.47
N THR A 278 7.14 -7.58 21.86
CA THR A 278 7.69 -8.15 23.10
C THR A 278 6.98 -7.59 24.33
N GLU A 279 6.78 -6.28 24.44
CA GLU A 279 6.04 -5.68 25.56
C GLU A 279 4.57 -6.15 25.57
N LEU A 280 3.88 -6.15 24.43
CA LEU A 280 2.47 -6.56 24.34
C LEU A 280 2.26 -8.06 24.58
N SER A 281 3.24 -8.91 24.27
CA SER A 281 3.12 -10.36 24.48
C SER A 281 2.99 -10.74 25.96
N GLN A 282 3.48 -9.89 26.87
CA GLN A 282 3.39 -10.06 28.32
C GLN A 282 2.05 -9.58 28.90
N MET A 283 1.20 -8.95 28.08
CA MET A 283 -0.04 -8.33 28.52
C MET A 283 -1.25 -9.25 28.31
N ASN A 284 -2.24 -9.10 29.18
CA ASN A 284 -3.57 -9.66 28.96
C ASN A 284 -4.40 -8.62 28.18
N ILE A 285 -4.54 -8.84 26.86
CA ILE A 285 -5.19 -7.88 25.94
C ILE A 285 -6.66 -7.62 26.33
N GLU A 286 -7.38 -8.64 26.82
CA GLU A 286 -8.80 -8.53 27.18
C GLU A 286 -9.03 -7.70 28.44
N ASN A 287 -8.18 -7.91 29.47
CA ASN A 287 -8.38 -7.36 30.80
C ASN A 287 -7.62 -6.05 31.05
N ASP A 288 -6.62 -5.73 30.22
CA ASP A 288 -5.73 -4.58 30.41
C ASP A 288 -5.49 -3.81 29.09
N PHE A 289 -6.57 -3.63 28.34
CA PHE A 289 -6.52 -2.99 27.02
C PHE A 289 -5.96 -1.56 27.06
N GLU A 290 -6.29 -0.77 28.09
CA GLU A 290 -5.80 0.61 28.19
C GLU A 290 -4.27 0.69 28.27
N ASN A 291 -3.63 -0.22 29.02
CA ASN A 291 -2.17 -0.26 29.07
C ASN A 291 -1.58 -0.84 27.79
N CYS A 292 -2.24 -1.80 27.16
CA CYS A 292 -1.85 -2.26 25.83
C CYS A 292 -1.88 -1.10 24.80
N LEU A 293 -2.91 -0.25 24.85
CA LEU A 293 -3.04 0.92 23.97
C LEU A 293 -1.92 1.94 24.24
N LYS A 294 -1.53 2.17 25.50
CA LYS A 294 -0.38 3.04 25.84
C LYS A 294 0.93 2.51 25.23
N ILE A 295 1.17 1.18 25.34
CA ILE A 295 2.35 0.54 24.74
C ILE A 295 2.31 0.69 23.21
N PHE A 296 1.17 0.44 22.61
CA PHE A 296 0.98 0.61 21.17
C PHE A 296 1.27 2.05 20.73
N ASN A 297 0.66 3.04 21.39
CA ASN A 297 0.85 4.46 21.07
C ASN A 297 2.31 4.89 21.20
N LYS A 298 3.02 4.43 22.24
CA LYS A 298 4.46 4.67 22.41
C LYS A 298 5.25 4.23 21.18
N TRP A 299 5.12 2.97 20.79
CA TRP A 299 5.96 2.39 19.75
C TRP A 299 5.48 2.77 18.34
N TYR A 300 4.16 2.79 18.11
CA TYR A 300 3.64 3.18 16.80
C TYR A 300 3.86 4.68 16.54
N GLY A 301 3.79 5.52 17.55
CA GLY A 301 4.16 6.94 17.44
C GLY A 301 5.62 7.14 17.02
N MET A 302 6.56 6.33 17.53
CA MET A 302 7.96 6.34 17.05
C MET A 302 8.06 5.94 15.57
N ARG A 303 7.26 4.96 15.15
CA ARG A 303 7.20 4.54 13.75
C ARG A 303 6.71 5.66 12.84
N GLU A 304 5.63 6.35 13.20
CA GLU A 304 5.06 7.47 12.43
C GLU A 304 6.00 8.68 12.41
N GLY A 305 6.60 9.03 13.54
CA GLY A 305 7.56 10.14 13.63
C GLY A 305 8.82 9.95 12.80
N SER A 306 9.18 8.69 12.48
CA SER A 306 10.35 8.36 11.66
C SER A 306 10.03 8.07 10.18
N TYR A 307 8.78 8.31 9.71
CA TYR A 307 8.40 8.10 8.32
C TYR A 307 9.22 8.99 7.38
N MET A 308 9.85 8.37 6.37
CA MET A 308 10.79 8.98 5.41
C MET A 308 11.99 9.72 6.02
N ALA A 309 12.21 9.66 7.34
CA ALA A 309 13.26 10.43 8.00
C ALA A 309 14.68 9.97 7.60
N SER A 310 14.88 8.67 7.37
CA SER A 310 16.18 8.14 6.95
C SER A 310 16.53 8.55 5.52
N GLU A 311 15.55 8.72 4.67
CA GLU A 311 15.69 9.04 3.26
C GLU A 311 15.82 10.54 2.99
N THR A 312 14.98 11.34 3.66
CA THR A 312 14.92 12.80 3.44
C THR A 312 15.76 13.60 4.42
N GLY A 313 16.10 13.03 5.57
CA GLY A 313 16.71 13.74 6.69
C GLY A 313 15.70 14.53 7.56
N GLU A 314 14.42 14.52 7.21
CA GLU A 314 13.35 15.23 7.92
C GLU A 314 12.55 14.31 8.84
N LYS A 315 12.34 14.72 10.09
CA LYS A 315 11.48 13.99 11.04
C LYS A 315 10.12 14.68 11.16
N ARG A 316 9.07 13.89 11.29
CA ARG A 316 7.76 14.40 11.69
C ARG A 316 7.80 14.77 13.17
N THR A 317 7.40 16.02 13.48
CA THR A 317 7.48 16.55 14.84
C THR A 317 6.16 16.50 15.61
N GLN A 318 5.05 16.25 14.92
CA GLN A 318 3.73 16.20 15.57
C GLN A 318 3.59 14.91 16.38
N PRO A 319 3.12 15.00 17.63
CA PRO A 319 2.76 13.83 18.43
C PRO A 319 1.69 13.02 17.71
N TRP A 320 1.85 11.70 17.73
CA TRP A 320 0.89 10.78 17.16
C TRP A 320 0.32 9.87 18.24
N HIS A 321 -0.97 9.62 18.20
CA HIS A 321 -1.65 8.64 19.05
C HIS A 321 -2.84 8.03 18.29
N PHE A 322 -3.21 6.83 18.64
CA PHE A 322 -4.40 6.16 18.15
C PHE A 322 -5.57 6.51 19.05
N ASP A 323 -6.56 7.20 18.48
CA ASP A 323 -7.85 7.48 19.14
C ASP A 323 -8.91 6.53 18.56
N ILE A 324 -9.56 5.78 19.43
CA ILE A 324 -10.59 4.81 19.04
C ILE A 324 -11.84 5.52 18.50
N TYR A 325 -12.20 6.64 19.09
CA TYR A 325 -13.46 7.34 18.87
C TYR A 325 -13.37 8.46 17.83
N GLU A 326 -12.16 8.90 17.50
CA GLU A 326 -11.96 9.85 16.42
C GLU A 326 -12.54 9.28 15.12
N GLU A 327 -13.30 10.09 14.39
CA GLU A 327 -13.86 9.67 13.10
C GLU A 327 -12.77 9.31 12.11
N ASP A 328 -12.90 8.16 11.47
CA ASP A 328 -11.94 7.70 10.49
C ASP A 328 -12.34 8.19 9.10
N ASP A 329 -11.82 9.34 8.73
CA ASP A 329 -12.06 10.01 7.44
C ASP A 329 -11.49 9.28 6.23
N GLY A 330 -11.04 8.06 6.36
CA GLY A 330 -10.55 7.32 5.21
C GLY A 330 -9.40 6.36 5.43
N GLY A 331 -8.83 6.25 6.60
CA GLY A 331 -7.72 5.37 6.98
C GLY A 331 -7.44 4.12 6.12
N TYR A 332 -6.77 3.15 6.66
CA TYR A 332 -6.30 1.98 5.89
C TYR A 332 -7.39 1.18 5.15
N ALA A 333 -8.61 1.13 5.68
CA ALA A 333 -9.74 0.48 5.03
C ALA A 333 -10.55 1.45 4.15
N GLY A 334 -10.25 2.75 4.21
CA GLY A 334 -11.08 3.79 3.61
C GLY A 334 -11.35 3.58 2.13
N VAL A 335 -10.33 3.19 1.36
CA VAL A 335 -10.50 2.92 -0.08
C VAL A 335 -11.44 1.73 -0.31
N ALA A 336 -11.26 0.62 0.42
CA ALA A 336 -12.13 -0.55 0.30
C ALA A 336 -13.57 -0.24 0.73
N LEU A 337 -13.74 0.48 1.85
CA LEU A 337 -15.05 0.86 2.38
C LEU A 337 -15.78 1.85 1.48
N LYS A 338 -15.07 2.81 0.87
CA LYS A 338 -15.64 3.74 -0.11
C LYS A 338 -16.12 2.99 -1.35
N PHE A 339 -15.36 2.00 -1.84
CA PHE A 339 -15.82 1.13 -2.93
C PHE A 339 -17.10 0.40 -2.57
N ILE A 340 -17.15 -0.21 -1.37
CA ILE A 340 -18.34 -0.94 -0.89
C ILE A 340 -19.55 -0.01 -0.80
N GLU A 341 -19.36 1.19 -0.25
CA GLU A 341 -20.42 2.20 -0.13
C GLU A 341 -20.99 2.59 -1.49
N ILE A 342 -20.14 2.90 -2.47
CA ILE A 342 -20.55 3.23 -3.83
C ILE A 342 -21.27 2.05 -4.48
N ALA A 343 -20.71 0.84 -4.38
CA ALA A 343 -21.31 -0.36 -4.98
C ALA A 343 -22.71 -0.67 -4.42
N GLN A 344 -22.95 -0.37 -3.13
CA GLN A 344 -24.24 -0.55 -2.47
C GLN A 344 -25.23 0.58 -2.74
N SER A 345 -24.75 1.82 -2.94
CA SER A 345 -25.62 2.99 -3.13
C SER A 345 -26.42 2.94 -4.43
N GLY A 346 -25.97 2.15 -5.41
CA GLY A 346 -26.52 2.12 -6.75
C GLY A 346 -26.18 3.36 -7.61
N THR A 347 -25.37 4.27 -7.08
CA THR A 347 -24.87 5.45 -7.78
C THR A 347 -23.42 5.23 -8.23
N LYS A 348 -22.92 6.08 -9.14
CA LYS A 348 -21.51 6.14 -9.48
C LYS A 348 -20.75 7.01 -8.49
N GLY A 349 -19.51 6.63 -8.18
CA GLY A 349 -18.57 7.44 -7.42
C GLY A 349 -17.19 7.38 -8.03
N THR A 350 -16.35 8.36 -7.72
CA THR A 350 -14.99 8.46 -8.23
C THR A 350 -13.98 8.06 -7.17
N MET A 351 -12.98 7.26 -7.55
CA MET A 351 -11.91 6.76 -6.67
C MET A 351 -10.57 6.68 -7.42
N ILE A 352 -9.48 6.52 -6.66
CA ILE A 352 -8.15 6.21 -7.22
C ILE A 352 -7.82 4.77 -6.85
N MET A 353 -7.55 3.92 -7.86
CA MET A 353 -7.31 2.49 -7.69
C MET A 353 -6.24 1.97 -8.66
N CYS A 354 -5.64 0.83 -8.34
CA CYS A 354 -4.75 0.10 -9.26
C CYS A 354 -5.59 -0.91 -10.05
N ILE A 355 -5.87 -0.57 -11.31
CA ILE A 355 -6.72 -1.33 -12.24
C ILE A 355 -6.11 -1.37 -13.65
N PRO A 356 -6.55 -2.25 -14.55
CA PRO A 356 -6.10 -2.26 -15.93
C PRO A 356 -6.28 -0.90 -16.62
N ASN A 357 -5.32 -0.54 -17.44
CA ASN A 357 -5.28 0.73 -18.19
C ASN A 357 -6.48 0.90 -19.14
N ASP A 358 -6.92 -0.17 -19.78
CA ASP A 358 -8.05 -0.21 -20.71
C ASP A 358 -8.09 0.99 -21.69
N GLY A 359 -6.91 1.32 -22.24
CA GLY A 359 -6.74 2.43 -23.17
C GLY A 359 -6.80 3.83 -22.54
N SER A 360 -6.80 3.96 -21.22
CA SER A 360 -6.90 5.25 -20.54
C SER A 360 -5.68 6.14 -20.75
N ILE A 361 -4.48 5.62 -20.56
CA ILE A 361 -3.21 6.34 -20.77
C ILE A 361 -2.63 5.91 -22.11
N ASP A 362 -2.49 6.85 -23.05
CA ASP A 362 -1.92 6.58 -24.35
C ASP A 362 -0.47 6.10 -24.24
N GLY A 363 -0.14 5.02 -24.98
CA GLY A 363 1.20 4.46 -25.02
C GLY A 363 1.53 3.44 -23.94
N LEU A 364 0.54 3.04 -23.12
CA LEU A 364 0.55 1.84 -22.31
C LEU A 364 -0.36 0.77 -22.92
N ARG A 365 -0.20 -0.50 -22.51
CA ARG A 365 -1.06 -1.61 -22.94
C ARG A 365 -2.38 -1.58 -22.17
N ASN A 366 -3.43 -2.17 -22.74
CA ASN A 366 -4.74 -2.24 -22.08
C ASN A 366 -4.72 -3.06 -20.80
N ASP A 367 -3.89 -4.11 -20.74
CA ASP A 367 -3.70 -5.02 -19.61
C ASP A 367 -2.69 -4.53 -18.57
N ASP A 368 -2.03 -3.38 -18.79
CA ASP A 368 -1.17 -2.78 -17.78
C ASP A 368 -1.97 -2.32 -16.58
N VAL A 369 -1.64 -2.78 -15.40
CA VAL A 369 -2.24 -2.25 -14.17
C VAL A 369 -1.63 -0.88 -13.86
N VAL A 370 -2.48 0.13 -13.78
CA VAL A 370 -2.11 1.54 -13.50
C VAL A 370 -2.80 2.04 -12.25
N GLU A 371 -2.18 2.96 -11.52
CA GLU A 371 -2.85 3.71 -10.45
C GLU A 371 -3.52 4.92 -11.07
N ILE A 372 -4.84 4.92 -11.04
CA ILE A 372 -5.63 5.86 -11.85
C ILE A 372 -6.96 6.22 -11.19
N THR A 373 -7.41 7.44 -11.43
CA THR A 373 -8.78 7.84 -11.10
C THR A 373 -9.76 7.07 -11.98
N CYS A 374 -10.76 6.49 -11.36
CA CYS A 374 -11.78 5.66 -12.03
C CYS A 374 -13.17 5.94 -11.48
N ASP A 375 -14.17 5.74 -12.32
CA ASP A 375 -15.57 5.60 -11.90
C ASP A 375 -15.78 4.21 -11.35
N VAL A 376 -16.45 4.14 -10.21
CA VAL A 376 -16.86 2.90 -9.55
C VAL A 376 -18.36 2.82 -9.50
N ASP A 377 -18.91 1.65 -9.78
CA ASP A 377 -20.32 1.32 -9.59
C ASP A 377 -20.47 -0.15 -9.14
N LYS A 378 -21.70 -0.65 -9.08
CA LYS A 378 -21.99 -2.06 -8.73
C LYS A 378 -21.35 -3.09 -9.66
N ASN A 379 -20.94 -2.72 -10.87
CA ASN A 379 -20.35 -3.62 -11.87
C ASN A 379 -18.82 -3.65 -11.75
N GLY A 380 -18.20 -2.66 -11.13
CA GLY A 380 -16.75 -2.58 -10.97
C GLY A 380 -16.17 -1.18 -11.19
N CYS A 381 -14.97 -1.11 -11.77
CA CYS A 381 -14.25 0.13 -12.00
C CYS A 381 -14.03 0.36 -13.49
N THR A 382 -14.19 1.63 -13.91
CA THR A 382 -13.88 2.10 -15.27
C THR A 382 -12.88 3.25 -15.16
N PRO A 383 -11.65 3.14 -15.71
CA PRO A 383 -10.66 4.20 -15.61
C PRO A 383 -11.10 5.45 -16.36
N HIS A 384 -10.77 6.62 -15.81
CA HIS A 384 -10.93 7.89 -16.52
C HIS A 384 -10.00 7.96 -17.72
N ARG A 385 -10.45 8.56 -18.80
CA ARG A 385 -9.63 8.76 -19.99
C ARG A 385 -8.62 9.88 -19.75
N ILE A 386 -7.36 9.54 -19.56
CA ILE A 386 -6.25 10.50 -19.44
C ILE A 386 -5.78 10.97 -20.81
N GLY A 387 -5.77 10.07 -21.81
CA GLY A 387 -5.24 10.35 -23.13
C GLY A 387 -3.72 10.51 -23.13
N LYS A 388 -3.23 11.53 -23.81
CA LYS A 388 -1.80 11.84 -23.84
C LYS A 388 -1.36 12.45 -22.49
N ALA A 389 -0.55 11.72 -21.76
CA ALA A 389 0.10 12.21 -20.56
C ALA A 389 1.30 13.11 -20.89
N ASP A 390 1.81 13.84 -19.88
CA ASP A 390 3.09 14.54 -20.01
C ASP A 390 4.19 13.57 -20.45
N GLU A 391 5.00 13.95 -21.42
CA GLU A 391 5.96 13.05 -22.07
C GLU A 391 7.06 12.57 -21.10
N GLN A 392 7.54 13.43 -20.21
CA GLN A 392 8.57 13.08 -19.24
C GLN A 392 8.02 12.16 -18.15
N ASN A 393 6.81 12.41 -17.68
CA ASN A 393 6.13 11.54 -16.73
C ASN A 393 5.87 10.16 -17.38
N LEU A 394 5.41 10.15 -18.63
CA LEU A 394 5.12 8.91 -19.36
C LEU A 394 6.37 8.07 -19.61
N GLU A 395 7.52 8.70 -19.87
CA GLU A 395 8.78 7.98 -20.05
C GLU A 395 9.17 7.22 -18.76
N LEU A 396 9.09 7.87 -17.59
CA LEU A 396 9.34 7.23 -16.31
C LEU A 396 8.32 6.12 -16.02
N ILE A 397 7.03 6.38 -16.25
CA ILE A 397 5.95 5.40 -16.13
C ILE A 397 6.24 4.16 -17.00
N ARG A 398 6.60 4.34 -18.26
CA ARG A 398 6.90 3.24 -19.19
C ARG A 398 8.08 2.39 -18.73
N ARG A 399 9.15 3.02 -18.24
CA ARG A 399 10.33 2.30 -17.75
C ARG A 399 9.97 1.42 -16.56
N VAL A 400 9.25 1.96 -15.58
CA VAL A 400 8.86 1.20 -14.39
C VAL A 400 7.77 0.16 -14.75
N LYS A 401 6.83 0.47 -15.64
CA LYS A 401 5.86 -0.54 -16.11
C LYS A 401 6.53 -1.72 -16.85
N ASN A 402 7.55 -1.48 -17.62
CA ASN A 402 8.34 -2.57 -18.22
C ASN A 402 9.02 -3.43 -17.15
N TYR A 403 9.55 -2.82 -16.09
CA TYR A 403 10.05 -3.54 -14.94
C TYR A 403 8.96 -4.39 -14.29
N GLU A 404 7.77 -3.85 -14.06
CA GLU A 404 6.66 -4.58 -13.43
C GLU A 404 6.21 -5.78 -14.28
N ARG A 405 6.10 -5.63 -15.60
CA ARG A 405 5.77 -6.75 -16.52
C ARG A 405 6.83 -7.84 -16.49
N LEU A 406 8.10 -7.47 -16.51
CA LEU A 406 9.20 -8.44 -16.45
C LEU A 406 9.29 -9.11 -15.07
N SER A 407 9.00 -8.37 -14.00
CA SER A 407 8.89 -8.91 -12.65
C SER A 407 7.75 -9.92 -12.53
N SER A 408 6.58 -9.60 -13.09
CA SER A 408 5.45 -10.53 -13.18
C SER A 408 5.83 -11.81 -13.94
N LYS A 409 6.46 -11.68 -15.11
CA LYS A 409 6.97 -12.82 -15.86
C LYS A 409 7.97 -13.64 -15.05
N ALA A 410 8.96 -12.96 -14.45
CA ALA A 410 10.00 -13.61 -13.66
C ALA A 410 9.41 -14.44 -12.51
N ILE A 411 8.43 -13.89 -11.79
CA ILE A 411 7.80 -14.56 -10.64
C ILE A 411 6.97 -15.75 -11.10
N ARG A 412 6.14 -15.60 -12.12
CA ARG A 412 5.27 -16.67 -12.66
C ARG A 412 6.08 -17.83 -13.23
N GLU A 413 7.17 -17.55 -13.94
CA GLU A 413 8.02 -18.55 -14.61
C GLU A 413 9.21 -19.00 -13.73
N ARG A 414 9.42 -18.34 -12.57
CA ARG A 414 10.63 -18.51 -11.73
C ARG A 414 11.91 -18.30 -12.53
N SER A 415 11.90 -17.29 -13.39
CA SER A 415 12.97 -17.02 -14.35
C SER A 415 13.97 -16.01 -13.81
N ARG A 416 15.18 -16.49 -13.48
CA ARG A 416 16.33 -15.66 -13.11
C ARG A 416 16.64 -14.63 -14.21
N SER A 417 16.63 -15.05 -15.48
CA SER A 417 16.93 -14.16 -16.61
C SER A 417 15.93 -13.00 -16.71
N ALA A 418 14.63 -13.28 -16.57
CA ALA A 418 13.60 -12.24 -16.60
C ALA A 418 13.74 -11.27 -15.40
N ALA A 419 14.09 -11.77 -14.21
CA ALA A 419 14.36 -10.93 -13.04
C ALA A 419 15.55 -9.99 -13.25
N ILE A 420 16.64 -10.47 -13.83
CA ILE A 420 17.80 -9.64 -14.19
C ILE A 420 17.41 -8.56 -15.20
N GLN A 421 16.65 -8.90 -16.23
CA GLN A 421 16.17 -7.94 -17.22
C GLN A 421 15.26 -6.87 -16.55
N ALA A 422 14.38 -7.27 -15.65
CA ALA A 422 13.53 -6.36 -14.90
C ALA A 422 14.36 -5.32 -14.13
N LEU A 423 15.31 -5.76 -13.32
CA LEU A 423 16.16 -4.85 -12.54
C LEU A 423 17.10 -4.01 -13.43
N THR A 424 17.59 -4.56 -14.55
CA THR A 424 18.41 -3.80 -15.49
C THR A 424 17.66 -2.59 -16.06
N LEU A 425 16.36 -2.72 -16.33
CA LEU A 425 15.53 -1.64 -16.84
C LEU A 425 15.04 -0.67 -15.75
N HIS A 426 15.01 -1.10 -14.49
CA HIS A 426 14.50 -0.26 -13.40
C HIS A 426 15.35 0.99 -13.22
N PRO A 427 14.78 2.23 -13.22
CA PRO A 427 15.56 3.47 -13.14
C PRO A 427 16.49 3.57 -11.94
N LEU A 428 16.11 2.96 -10.82
CA LEU A 428 16.89 3.00 -9.57
C LEU A 428 18.01 1.96 -9.51
N VAL A 429 18.10 1.04 -10.48
CA VAL A 429 19.19 0.06 -10.61
C VAL A 429 20.01 0.36 -11.86
N ASN A 430 19.39 0.29 -13.05
CA ASN A 430 19.91 0.69 -14.34
C ASN A 430 21.34 0.17 -14.63
N SER A 431 21.62 -1.08 -14.25
CA SER A 431 22.92 -1.74 -14.43
C SER A 431 22.75 -3.25 -14.52
N TYR A 432 23.24 -3.86 -15.59
CA TYR A 432 23.19 -5.32 -15.75
C TYR A 432 24.02 -6.06 -14.71
N SER A 433 25.24 -5.61 -14.44
CA SER A 433 26.12 -6.29 -13.48
C SER A 433 25.62 -6.21 -12.04
N ILE A 434 25.00 -5.09 -11.66
CA ILE A 434 24.35 -4.93 -10.35
C ILE A 434 23.08 -5.80 -10.30
N ALA A 435 22.26 -5.79 -11.36
CA ALA A 435 21.04 -6.61 -11.44
C ALA A 435 21.33 -8.11 -11.27
N VAL A 436 22.42 -8.62 -11.88
CA VAL A 436 22.86 -10.01 -11.71
C VAL A 436 23.13 -10.33 -10.24
N LYS A 437 23.93 -9.51 -9.56
CA LYS A 437 24.27 -9.71 -8.14
C LYS A 437 23.05 -9.67 -7.25
N LEU A 438 22.20 -8.65 -7.44
CA LEU A 438 20.97 -8.50 -6.66
C LEU A 438 20.04 -9.69 -6.82
N VAL A 439 19.80 -10.15 -8.06
CA VAL A 439 18.90 -11.27 -8.32
C VAL A 439 19.44 -12.56 -7.70
N ASP A 440 20.75 -12.83 -7.79
CA ASP A 440 21.36 -14.01 -7.18
C ASP A 440 21.22 -14.00 -5.66
N GLU A 441 21.47 -12.87 -5.01
CA GLU A 441 21.29 -12.73 -3.57
C GLU A 441 19.81 -12.82 -3.16
N PHE A 442 18.89 -12.24 -3.94
CA PHE A 442 17.45 -12.33 -3.67
C PHE A 442 16.92 -13.75 -3.83
N ILE A 443 17.37 -14.51 -4.83
CA ILE A 443 16.99 -15.92 -5.00
C ILE A 443 17.45 -16.74 -3.79
N GLU A 444 18.71 -16.60 -3.38
CA GLU A 444 19.25 -17.30 -2.22
C GLU A 444 18.52 -16.88 -0.93
N HIS A 445 18.29 -15.58 -0.76
CA HIS A 445 17.59 -15.04 0.41
C HIS A 445 16.14 -15.52 0.52
N ASN A 446 15.44 -15.67 -0.59
CA ASN A 446 14.04 -16.09 -0.65
C ASN A 446 13.83 -17.62 -0.81
N LYS A 447 14.88 -18.42 -0.81
CA LYS A 447 14.79 -19.87 -1.14
C LYS A 447 13.79 -20.67 -0.29
N ASN A 448 13.57 -20.26 0.97
CA ASN A 448 12.63 -20.92 1.87
C ASN A 448 11.16 -20.51 1.61
N TYR A 449 10.92 -19.48 0.82
CA TYR A 449 9.59 -18.96 0.51
C TYR A 449 9.19 -19.22 -0.94
N CYS A 450 10.15 -19.22 -1.85
CA CYS A 450 9.90 -19.35 -3.28
C CYS A 450 11.09 -20.03 -3.97
N GLY A 451 11.24 -21.33 -3.80
CA GLY A 451 12.31 -22.09 -4.44
C GLY A 451 12.08 -22.35 -5.93
N GLY A 452 13.10 -22.97 -6.58
CA GLY A 452 12.99 -23.46 -7.96
C GLY A 452 13.20 -22.41 -9.05
N TRP A 453 13.90 -21.33 -8.76
CA TRP A 453 14.34 -20.34 -9.76
C TRP A 453 15.40 -20.91 -10.69
N LYS A 454 15.25 -20.62 -12.02
CA LYS A 454 16.10 -21.13 -13.10
C LYS A 454 16.75 -20.01 -13.88
#